data_b509b3325e614627c1d79395f491ea88
#
_entry.id   b509b3325e614627c1d79395f491ea88
#
_cell.length_a   1.000
_cell.length_b   1.000
_cell.length_c   1.000
_cell.angle_alpha   90.00
_cell.angle_beta   90.00
_cell.angle_gamma   90.00
#
_symmetry.space_group_name_H-M   'P 1'
#
loop_
_entity.id
_entity.type
_entity.pdbx_description
1 polymer ?
#
loop_
_entity_poly.entity_id
_entity_poly.type
_entity_poly.pdbx_seq_one_letter_code
_entity_poly.pdbx_strand_id
1 'polypeptide(L)'
;VAATYLAVKTAISRAVENQARIQLKSGSQVFERLLDLRGRRLQYGLDWLIVDGPFKQAVTDDNAGAILAALRRHGTGIHSSEVVVLGLDGKVMVSTLPGLSRGQPFPYDDGLRRARRTGLQMLIVPMDGRPYLLVQDEVADAQPIARVVMGFPMDQLFANELRSMSGLDVSFLSLQHERPGTLFSTQPEAHQAAALSLLREAHPDPEPQIQQFYG
;
A
#
# COMPACT_ATOMS: atom_id res chain seq x y z
N VAL A 1 53.11 -5.68 -9.66
CA VAL A 1 52.17 -4.62 -10.13
C VAL A 1 50.81 -5.21 -10.41
N ALA A 2 50.68 -6.33 -11.18
CA ALA A 2 49.36 -6.93 -11.46
C ALA A 2 48.63 -7.45 -10.21
N ALA A 3 49.34 -8.09 -9.28
CA ALA A 3 48.76 -8.60 -8.03
C ALA A 3 48.24 -7.47 -7.11
N THR A 4 48.98 -6.36 -7.05
CA THR A 4 48.58 -5.18 -6.26
C THR A 4 47.32 -4.52 -6.85
N TYR A 5 47.24 -4.44 -8.18
CA TYR A 5 46.06 -3.88 -8.87
C TYR A 5 44.79 -4.74 -8.63
N LEU A 6 44.96 -6.08 -8.68
CA LEU A 6 43.84 -7.01 -8.42
C LEU A 6 43.34 -6.92 -6.98
N ALA A 7 44.25 -6.82 -6.00
CA ALA A 7 43.91 -6.67 -4.59
C ALA A 7 43.17 -5.35 -4.32
N VAL A 8 43.61 -4.25 -4.90
CA VAL A 8 42.94 -2.94 -4.78
C VAL A 8 41.55 -2.95 -5.42
N LYS A 9 41.40 -3.52 -6.62
CA LYS A 9 40.13 -3.64 -7.29
C LYS A 9 39.11 -4.47 -6.48
N THR A 10 39.58 -5.59 -5.90
CA THR A 10 38.71 -6.46 -5.05
C THR A 10 38.34 -5.76 -3.74
N ALA A 11 39.24 -5.02 -3.13
CA ALA A 11 38.98 -4.26 -1.90
C ALA A 11 37.98 -3.13 -2.14
N ILE A 12 38.10 -2.38 -3.24
CA ILE A 12 37.17 -1.32 -3.64
C ILE A 12 35.81 -1.91 -3.91
N SER A 13 35.68 -3.02 -4.67
CA SER A 13 34.40 -3.65 -4.96
C SER A 13 33.67 -4.08 -3.68
N ARG A 14 34.38 -4.72 -2.75
CA ARG A 14 33.81 -5.12 -1.45
C ARG A 14 33.38 -3.93 -0.60
N ALA A 15 34.13 -2.84 -0.60
CA ALA A 15 33.80 -1.63 0.13
C ALA A 15 32.52 -0.99 -0.45
N VAL A 16 32.39 -0.92 -1.78
CA VAL A 16 31.21 -0.40 -2.47
C VAL A 16 29.98 -1.27 -2.19
N GLU A 17 30.11 -2.60 -2.28
CA GLU A 17 29.02 -3.52 -1.96
C GLU A 17 28.56 -3.40 -0.50
N ASN A 18 29.48 -3.30 0.45
CA ASN A 18 29.13 -3.11 1.86
C ASN A 18 28.44 -1.77 2.10
N GLN A 19 28.92 -0.70 1.48
CA GLN A 19 28.30 0.62 1.58
C GLN A 19 26.87 0.59 0.98
N ALA A 20 26.70 -0.03 -0.18
CA ALA A 20 25.39 -0.19 -0.81
C ALA A 20 24.42 -0.99 0.08
N ARG A 21 24.87 -2.08 0.71
CA ARG A 21 24.06 -2.88 1.66
C ARG A 21 23.61 -2.07 2.87
N ILE A 22 24.50 -1.26 3.44
CA ILE A 22 24.18 -0.38 4.58
C ILE A 22 23.13 0.65 4.17
N GLN A 23 23.30 1.28 3.02
CA GLN A 23 22.33 2.26 2.50
C GLN A 23 20.97 1.63 2.21
N LEU A 24 20.94 0.45 1.58
CA LEU A 24 19.69 -0.27 1.31
C LEU A 24 18.97 -0.66 2.61
N LYS A 25 19.70 -1.15 3.61
CA LYS A 25 19.14 -1.47 4.92
C LYS A 25 18.53 -0.23 5.60
N SER A 26 19.24 0.89 5.57
CA SER A 26 18.72 2.15 6.09
C SER A 26 17.48 2.61 5.33
N GLY A 27 17.49 2.51 4.00
CA GLY A 27 16.33 2.85 3.15
C GLY A 27 15.12 1.96 3.43
N SER A 28 15.33 0.65 3.65
CA SER A 28 14.26 -0.27 4.05
C SER A 28 13.63 0.13 5.39
N GLN A 29 14.44 0.48 6.38
CA GLN A 29 13.93 0.95 7.68
C GLN A 29 13.12 2.25 7.57
N VAL A 30 13.56 3.18 6.72
CA VAL A 30 12.80 4.42 6.44
C VAL A 30 11.47 4.08 5.79
N PHE A 31 11.47 3.18 4.80
CA PHE A 31 10.26 2.73 4.12
C PHE A 31 9.27 2.08 5.09
N GLU A 32 9.71 1.11 5.89
CA GLU A 32 8.89 0.43 6.90
C GLU A 32 8.27 1.43 7.89
N ARG A 33 9.09 2.37 8.38
CA ARG A 33 8.62 3.41 9.30
C ARG A 33 7.59 4.35 8.66
N LEU A 34 7.79 4.70 7.40
CA LEU A 34 6.85 5.56 6.67
C LEU A 34 5.53 4.84 6.42
N LEU A 35 5.57 3.55 6.06
CA LEU A 35 4.38 2.70 5.93
C LEU A 35 3.61 2.59 7.25
N ASP A 36 4.32 2.34 8.36
CA ASP A 36 3.72 2.26 9.69
C ASP A 36 3.03 3.59 10.08
N LEU A 37 3.69 4.72 9.85
CA LEU A 37 3.09 6.04 10.09
C LEU A 37 1.84 6.27 9.24
N ARG A 38 1.85 5.86 7.97
CA ARG A 38 0.69 5.96 7.08
C ARG A 38 -0.44 5.02 7.52
N GLY A 39 -0.11 3.78 7.85
CA GLY A 39 -1.07 2.80 8.36
C GLY A 39 -1.75 3.27 9.64
N ARG A 40 -1.00 3.77 10.62
CA ARG A 40 -1.57 4.34 11.85
C ARG A 40 -2.48 5.54 11.56
N ARG A 41 -2.10 6.42 10.63
CA ARG A 41 -2.95 7.54 10.25
C ARG A 41 -4.27 7.08 9.64
N LEU A 42 -4.24 6.06 8.79
CA LEU A 42 -5.45 5.46 8.24
C LEU A 42 -6.30 4.82 9.35
N GLN A 43 -5.66 4.10 10.29
CA GLN A 43 -6.34 3.48 11.42
C GLN A 43 -7.04 4.52 12.29
N TYR A 44 -6.37 5.64 12.62
CA TYR A 44 -7.02 6.74 13.34
C TYR A 44 -8.24 7.30 12.59
N GLY A 45 -8.15 7.42 11.26
CA GLY A 45 -9.28 7.83 10.43
C GLY A 45 -10.44 6.84 10.50
N LEU A 46 -10.15 5.53 10.48
CA LEU A 46 -11.13 4.47 10.67
C LEU A 46 -11.78 4.54 12.04
N ASP A 47 -10.97 4.66 13.11
CA ASP A 47 -11.46 4.70 14.49
C ASP A 47 -12.50 5.82 14.71
N TRP A 48 -12.26 6.99 14.11
CA TRP A 48 -13.22 8.09 14.14
C TRP A 48 -14.48 7.81 13.32
N LEU A 49 -14.32 7.19 12.16
CA LEU A 49 -15.46 6.90 11.28
C LEU A 49 -16.37 5.82 11.85
N ILE A 50 -15.80 4.73 12.38
CA ILE A 50 -16.59 3.60 12.89
C ILE A 50 -17.37 3.92 14.17
N VAL A 51 -17.05 5.00 14.88
CA VAL A 51 -17.81 5.45 16.06
C VAL A 51 -18.84 6.52 15.73
N ASP A 52 -18.84 7.09 14.51
CA ASP A 52 -19.78 8.12 14.09
C ASP A 52 -21.21 7.57 13.98
N GLY A 53 -22.11 8.03 14.83
CA GLY A 53 -23.51 7.59 14.88
C GLY A 53 -24.25 7.75 13.55
N PRO A 54 -24.22 8.93 12.90
CA PRO A 54 -24.79 9.13 11.57
C PRO A 54 -24.25 8.19 10.50
N PHE A 55 -22.95 7.85 10.54
CA PHE A 55 -22.35 6.88 9.62
C PHE A 55 -22.88 5.46 9.88
N LYS A 56 -22.91 5.03 11.15
CA LYS A 56 -23.46 3.72 11.52
C LYS A 56 -24.92 3.56 11.07
N GLN A 57 -25.74 4.58 11.30
CA GLN A 57 -27.13 4.57 10.89
C GLN A 57 -27.25 4.47 9.36
N ALA A 58 -26.46 5.24 8.61
CA ALA A 58 -26.43 5.19 7.15
C ALA A 58 -26.03 3.80 6.61
N VAL A 59 -25.08 3.13 7.28
CA VAL A 59 -24.65 1.77 6.95
C VAL A 59 -25.77 0.77 7.27
N THR A 60 -26.43 0.88 8.42
CA THR A 60 -27.55 0.01 8.83
C THR A 60 -28.73 0.13 7.86
N ASP A 61 -29.04 1.36 7.43
CA ASP A 61 -30.14 1.65 6.48
C ASP A 61 -29.76 1.33 5.03
N ASP A 62 -28.53 0.87 4.78
CA ASP A 62 -27.96 0.61 3.45
C ASP A 62 -28.09 1.82 2.49
N ASN A 63 -28.01 3.03 3.05
CA ASN A 63 -28.16 4.29 2.32
C ASN A 63 -26.83 4.79 1.76
N ALA A 64 -26.53 4.44 0.51
CA ALA A 64 -25.28 4.80 -0.15
C ALA A 64 -25.02 6.33 -0.17
N GLY A 65 -26.07 7.14 -0.36
CA GLY A 65 -25.95 8.60 -0.38
C GLY A 65 -25.55 9.18 0.97
N ALA A 66 -26.15 8.68 2.05
CA ALA A 66 -25.83 9.08 3.41
C ALA A 66 -24.42 8.59 3.83
N ILE A 67 -24.04 7.37 3.43
CA ILE A 67 -22.69 6.85 3.64
C ILE A 67 -21.66 7.78 2.98
N LEU A 68 -21.81 8.11 1.68
CA LEU A 68 -20.93 9.03 0.97
C LEU A 68 -20.87 10.43 1.60
N ALA A 69 -22.00 10.95 2.09
CA ALA A 69 -22.05 12.23 2.78
C ALA A 69 -21.26 12.20 4.10
N ALA A 70 -21.34 11.10 4.85
CA ALA A 70 -20.56 10.90 6.06
C ALA A 70 -19.05 10.79 5.73
N LEU A 71 -18.66 9.99 4.72
CA LEU A 71 -17.29 9.88 4.26
C LEU A 71 -16.69 11.24 3.85
N ARG A 72 -17.46 12.09 3.16
CA ARG A 72 -17.02 13.45 2.79
C ARG A 72 -16.82 14.36 3.99
N ARG A 73 -17.67 14.25 5.00
CA ARG A 73 -17.56 15.03 6.26
C ARG A 73 -16.27 14.71 7.00
N HIS A 74 -15.93 13.43 7.09
CA HIS A 74 -14.71 12.97 7.76
C HIS A 74 -13.47 13.09 6.84
N GLY A 75 -13.66 13.14 5.51
CA GLY A 75 -12.58 13.12 4.52
C GLY A 75 -11.67 14.35 4.51
N THR A 76 -12.05 15.48 5.13
CA THR A 76 -11.17 16.64 5.29
C THR A 76 -9.96 16.37 6.19
N GLY A 77 -10.04 15.35 7.07
CA GLY A 77 -8.93 14.87 7.90
C GLY A 77 -8.13 13.70 7.29
N ILE A 78 -8.71 13.05 6.27
CA ILE A 78 -8.15 11.83 5.64
C ILE A 78 -7.71 12.17 4.20
N HIS A 79 -6.99 13.29 4.03
CA HIS A 79 -6.50 13.70 2.71
C HIS A 79 -5.73 12.57 2.04
N SER A 80 -6.14 12.20 0.84
CA SER A 80 -5.51 11.22 -0.05
C SER A 80 -5.79 9.74 0.28
N SER A 81 -6.86 9.42 1.02
CA SER A 81 -7.24 8.03 1.29
C SER A 81 -8.52 7.67 0.54
N GLU A 82 -8.49 6.52 -0.10
CA GLU A 82 -9.69 5.92 -0.68
C GLU A 82 -10.41 5.09 0.38
N VAL A 83 -11.74 5.07 0.32
CA VAL A 83 -12.55 4.35 1.30
C VAL A 83 -13.52 3.42 0.58
N VAL A 84 -13.60 2.19 1.08
CA VAL A 84 -14.56 1.19 0.63
C VAL A 84 -15.34 0.69 1.85
N VAL A 85 -16.65 0.74 1.78
CA VAL A 85 -17.55 0.13 2.77
C VAL A 85 -18.04 -1.19 2.21
N LEU A 86 -17.83 -2.26 2.95
CA LEU A 86 -18.17 -3.64 2.59
C LEU A 86 -19.26 -4.18 3.51
N GLY A 87 -20.21 -4.89 2.93
CA GLY A 87 -21.08 -5.76 3.69
C GLY A 87 -20.31 -6.90 4.36
N LEU A 88 -20.91 -7.58 5.31
CA LEU A 88 -20.32 -8.75 5.97
C LEU A 88 -20.07 -9.91 4.98
N ASP A 89 -20.81 -9.94 3.87
CA ASP A 89 -20.60 -10.88 2.75
C ASP A 89 -19.42 -10.55 1.85
N GLY A 90 -18.70 -9.44 2.10
CA GLY A 90 -17.53 -9.00 1.33
C GLY A 90 -17.86 -8.23 0.06
N LYS A 91 -19.14 -7.87 -0.16
CA LYS A 91 -19.54 -7.05 -1.30
C LYS A 91 -19.47 -5.57 -0.98
N VAL A 92 -19.15 -4.80 -2.02
CA VAL A 92 -19.07 -3.34 -1.95
C VAL A 92 -20.46 -2.74 -1.72
N MET A 93 -20.64 -2.02 -0.63
CA MET A 93 -21.80 -1.16 -0.38
C MET A 93 -21.59 0.22 -1.03
N VAL A 94 -20.42 0.82 -0.74
CA VAL A 94 -20.01 2.12 -1.24
C VAL A 94 -18.50 2.12 -1.45
N SER A 95 -18.01 2.79 -2.50
CA SER A 95 -16.59 2.96 -2.77
C SER A 95 -16.31 4.38 -3.27
N THR A 96 -15.21 4.98 -2.81
CA THR A 96 -14.59 6.16 -3.43
C THR A 96 -13.56 5.77 -4.48
N LEU A 97 -13.10 4.51 -4.49
CA LEU A 97 -12.18 3.98 -5.49
C LEU A 97 -12.89 3.86 -6.85
N PRO A 98 -12.27 4.38 -7.91
CA PRO A 98 -12.78 4.15 -9.27
C PRO A 98 -12.73 2.64 -9.61
N GLY A 99 -13.66 2.18 -10.44
CA GLY A 99 -13.70 0.79 -10.90
C GLY A 99 -14.36 -0.22 -9.93
N LEU A 100 -14.70 0.17 -8.71
CA LEU A 100 -15.45 -0.67 -7.77
C LEU A 100 -16.91 -0.23 -7.69
N SER A 101 -17.80 -1.08 -8.18
CA SER A 101 -19.24 -0.82 -8.18
C SER A 101 -19.94 -1.52 -7.01
N ARG A 102 -21.05 -0.93 -6.56
CA ARG A 102 -21.91 -1.51 -5.53
C ARG A 102 -22.35 -2.93 -5.90
N GLY A 103 -22.34 -3.84 -4.93
CA GLY A 103 -22.73 -5.23 -5.08
C GLY A 103 -21.63 -6.15 -5.64
N GLN A 104 -20.54 -5.61 -6.14
CA GLN A 104 -19.39 -6.41 -6.57
C GLN A 104 -18.62 -6.96 -5.36
N PRO A 105 -18.08 -8.18 -5.43
CA PRO A 105 -17.16 -8.68 -4.41
C PRO A 105 -15.89 -7.83 -4.42
N PHE A 106 -15.38 -7.51 -3.22
CA PHE A 106 -14.11 -6.80 -3.09
C PHE A 106 -12.95 -7.77 -3.37
N PRO A 107 -12.07 -7.51 -4.33
CA PRO A 107 -11.07 -8.48 -4.79
C PRO A 107 -10.10 -8.95 -3.71
N TYR A 108 -9.87 -8.12 -2.69
CA TYR A 108 -8.90 -8.39 -1.61
C TYR A 108 -9.56 -8.77 -0.28
N ASP A 109 -10.86 -9.09 -0.28
CA ASP A 109 -11.61 -9.40 0.94
C ASP A 109 -11.01 -10.59 1.71
N ASP A 110 -10.68 -11.68 1.01
CA ASP A 110 -10.07 -12.86 1.61
C ASP A 110 -8.68 -12.56 2.21
N GLY A 111 -7.90 -11.73 1.52
CA GLY A 111 -6.59 -11.27 1.99
C GLY A 111 -6.71 -10.47 3.28
N LEU A 112 -7.63 -9.51 3.32
CA LEU A 112 -7.90 -8.68 4.50
C LEU A 112 -8.41 -9.53 5.68
N ARG A 113 -9.35 -10.45 5.45
CA ARG A 113 -9.84 -11.37 6.50
C ARG A 113 -8.72 -12.24 7.05
N ARG A 114 -7.82 -12.72 6.19
CA ARG A 114 -6.66 -13.51 6.59
C ARG A 114 -5.69 -12.67 7.41
N ALA A 115 -5.35 -11.47 6.94
CA ALA A 115 -4.49 -10.53 7.65
C ALA A 115 -5.01 -10.27 9.07
N ARG A 116 -6.29 -9.97 9.23
CA ARG A 116 -6.90 -9.77 10.54
C ARG A 116 -6.78 -10.98 11.46
N ARG A 117 -7.01 -12.20 10.94
CA ARG A 117 -6.86 -13.45 11.73
C ARG A 117 -5.44 -13.69 12.21
N THR A 118 -4.45 -13.22 11.48
CA THR A 118 -3.02 -13.34 11.83
C THR A 118 -2.50 -12.16 12.65
N GLY A 119 -3.38 -11.20 13.02
CA GLY A 119 -3.01 -10.01 13.79
C GLY A 119 -2.35 -8.91 12.95
N LEU A 120 -2.33 -9.06 11.62
CA LEU A 120 -1.82 -8.03 10.73
C LEU A 120 -2.83 -6.90 10.59
N GLN A 121 -2.36 -5.67 10.78
CA GLN A 121 -3.19 -4.48 10.70
C GLN A 121 -3.21 -3.85 9.30
N MET A 122 -2.24 -4.17 8.47
CA MET A 122 -2.01 -3.57 7.16
C MET A 122 -1.77 -4.63 6.09
N LEU A 123 -2.18 -4.31 4.87
CA LEU A 123 -1.98 -5.15 3.69
C LEU A 123 -1.58 -4.29 2.50
N ILE A 124 -0.54 -4.67 1.76
CA ILE A 124 -0.20 -4.02 0.49
C ILE A 124 -0.74 -4.86 -0.65
N VAL A 125 -1.52 -4.22 -1.54
CA VAL A 125 -2.14 -4.87 -2.68
C VAL A 125 -2.02 -4.03 -3.94
N PRO A 126 -1.94 -4.64 -5.13
CA PRO A 126 -2.04 -3.92 -6.39
C PRO A 126 -3.52 -3.65 -6.70
N MET A 127 -3.94 -2.40 -6.79
CA MET A 127 -5.27 -2.00 -7.24
C MET A 127 -5.16 -0.99 -8.37
N ASP A 128 -5.90 -1.21 -9.45
CA ASP A 128 -5.92 -0.32 -10.61
C ASP A 128 -4.50 0.03 -11.12
N GLY A 129 -3.62 -0.98 -11.16
CA GLY A 129 -2.24 -0.84 -11.59
C GLY A 129 -1.32 -0.10 -10.61
N ARG A 130 -1.76 0.21 -9.39
CA ARG A 130 -1.00 0.92 -8.35
C ARG A 130 -0.91 0.09 -7.08
N PRO A 131 0.19 0.13 -6.35
CA PRO A 131 0.25 -0.44 -5.03
C PRO A 131 -0.53 0.45 -4.04
N TYR A 132 -1.35 -0.20 -3.20
CA TYR A 132 -2.10 0.44 -2.12
C TYR A 132 -1.76 -0.20 -0.78
N LEU A 133 -1.58 0.63 0.23
CA LEU A 133 -1.58 0.21 1.62
C LEU A 133 -3.03 0.23 2.12
N LEU A 134 -3.56 -0.92 2.52
CA LEU A 134 -4.91 -1.07 3.04
C LEU A 134 -4.90 -1.31 4.54
N VAL A 135 -5.84 -0.69 5.23
CA VAL A 135 -6.23 -0.99 6.61
C VAL A 135 -7.74 -1.23 6.65
N GLN A 136 -8.22 -2.01 7.61
CA GLN A 136 -9.65 -2.27 7.75
C GLN A 136 -10.07 -2.32 9.21
N ASP A 137 -11.36 -2.00 9.44
CA ASP A 137 -12.01 -2.28 10.72
C ASP A 137 -13.51 -2.55 10.53
N GLU A 138 -14.14 -3.07 11.60
CA GLU A 138 -15.57 -3.39 11.62
C GLU A 138 -16.38 -2.21 12.13
N VAL A 139 -17.46 -1.93 11.42
CA VAL A 139 -18.53 -1.08 11.93
C VAL A 139 -19.43 -1.97 12.74
N ALA A 140 -19.55 -1.69 14.03
CA ALA A 140 -20.37 -2.47 14.94
C ALA A 140 -21.28 -1.56 15.78
N ASP A 141 -22.46 -2.08 16.11
CA ASP A 141 -23.30 -1.59 17.18
C ASP A 141 -23.32 -2.65 18.28
N ALA A 142 -24.38 -3.42 18.50
CA ALA A 142 -24.33 -4.60 19.36
C ALA A 142 -23.59 -5.79 18.67
N GLN A 143 -23.62 -5.83 17.36
CA GLN A 143 -22.94 -6.81 16.51
C GLN A 143 -22.31 -6.11 15.30
N PRO A 144 -21.31 -6.75 14.63
CA PRO A 144 -20.78 -6.23 13.37
C PRO A 144 -21.90 -6.08 12.33
N ILE A 145 -21.94 -4.94 11.65
CA ILE A 145 -22.92 -4.60 10.61
C ILE A 145 -22.28 -4.45 9.23
N ALA A 146 -21.02 -4.02 9.20
CA ALA A 146 -20.25 -3.83 7.97
C ALA A 146 -18.74 -3.79 8.28
N ARG A 147 -17.93 -3.65 7.23
CA ARG A 147 -16.50 -3.39 7.34
C ARG A 147 -16.14 -2.17 6.51
N VAL A 148 -15.21 -1.37 7.02
CA VAL A 148 -14.63 -0.26 6.29
C VAL A 148 -13.17 -0.59 5.98
N VAL A 149 -12.78 -0.36 4.73
CA VAL A 149 -11.41 -0.48 4.25
C VAL A 149 -10.95 0.90 3.83
N MET A 150 -9.83 1.36 4.38
CA MET A 150 -9.17 2.57 3.92
C MET A 150 -7.89 2.21 3.17
N GLY A 151 -7.66 2.88 2.03
CA GLY A 151 -6.52 2.66 1.17
C GLY A 151 -5.71 3.93 0.95
N PHE A 152 -4.39 3.80 1.05
CA PHE A 152 -3.44 4.85 0.71
C PHE A 152 -2.67 4.44 -0.54
N PRO A 153 -2.75 5.20 -1.65
CA PRO A 153 -2.00 4.90 -2.87
C PRO A 153 -0.50 5.17 -2.66
N MET A 154 0.32 4.21 -3.04
CA MET A 154 1.79 4.36 -3.10
C MET A 154 2.16 4.90 -4.48
N ASP A 155 1.95 6.19 -4.67
CA ASP A 155 2.12 6.91 -5.93
C ASP A 155 3.45 7.67 -6.02
N GLN A 156 3.58 8.55 -7.02
CA GLN A 156 4.76 9.38 -7.22
C GLN A 156 5.05 10.31 -6.05
N LEU A 157 4.01 10.80 -5.36
CA LEU A 157 4.21 11.67 -4.19
C LEU A 157 4.85 10.90 -3.05
N PHE A 158 4.38 9.66 -2.82
CA PHE A 158 4.96 8.78 -1.82
C PHE A 158 6.40 8.36 -2.16
N ALA A 159 6.69 8.07 -3.44
CA ALA A 159 8.05 7.80 -3.90
C ALA A 159 8.99 8.98 -3.64
N ASN A 160 8.55 10.20 -3.94
CA ASN A 160 9.33 11.42 -3.71
C ASN A 160 9.57 11.69 -2.21
N GLU A 161 8.56 11.47 -1.37
CA GLU A 161 8.69 11.59 0.09
C GLU A 161 9.73 10.60 0.61
N LEU A 162 9.64 9.33 0.20
CA LEU A 162 10.59 8.30 0.61
C LEU A 162 12.02 8.61 0.15
N ARG A 163 12.19 9.10 -1.08
CA ARG A 163 13.50 9.59 -1.57
C ARG A 163 14.04 10.71 -0.71
N SER A 164 13.20 11.69 -0.37
CA SER A 164 13.65 12.85 0.44
C SER A 164 14.12 12.45 1.84
N MET A 165 13.54 11.39 2.40
CA MET A 165 13.89 10.89 3.74
C MET A 165 15.05 9.89 3.74
N SER A 166 15.15 9.04 2.70
CA SER A 166 16.19 7.99 2.63
C SER A 166 17.44 8.42 1.88
N GLY A 167 17.35 9.44 1.02
CA GLY A 167 18.40 9.82 0.08
C GLY A 167 18.60 8.82 -1.06
N LEU A 168 17.73 7.79 -1.18
CA LEU A 168 17.81 6.75 -2.20
C LEU A 168 16.77 6.98 -3.29
N ASP A 169 17.10 6.59 -4.51
CA ASP A 169 16.10 6.51 -5.57
C ASP A 169 15.13 5.36 -5.30
N VAL A 170 13.86 5.63 -5.51
CA VAL A 170 12.75 4.72 -5.19
C VAL A 170 11.95 4.44 -6.44
N SER A 171 11.56 3.19 -6.62
CA SER A 171 10.67 2.77 -7.69
C SER A 171 9.61 1.82 -7.15
N PHE A 172 8.34 2.10 -7.42
CA PHE A 172 7.22 1.21 -7.16
C PHE A 172 6.71 0.66 -8.49
N LEU A 173 6.78 -0.65 -8.64
CA LEU A 173 6.26 -1.35 -9.80
C LEU A 173 5.09 -2.23 -9.39
N SER A 174 3.95 -2.05 -10.04
CA SER A 174 2.83 -2.99 -9.95
C SER A 174 2.94 -3.99 -11.09
N LEU A 175 2.98 -5.27 -10.76
CA LEU A 175 2.95 -6.36 -11.72
C LEU A 175 1.53 -6.91 -11.79
N GLN A 176 0.85 -6.74 -12.92
CA GLN A 176 -0.44 -7.35 -13.18
C GLN A 176 -0.31 -8.29 -14.39
N HIS A 177 -0.62 -9.59 -14.20
CA HIS A 177 -0.77 -10.61 -15.25
C HIS A 177 -0.08 -10.26 -16.58
N GLU A 178 1.24 -10.48 -16.69
CA GLU A 178 2.07 -10.32 -17.91
C GLU A 178 2.19 -8.88 -18.47
N ARG A 179 1.53 -7.88 -17.89
CA ARG A 179 1.69 -6.48 -18.29
C ARG A 179 2.40 -5.71 -17.20
N PRO A 180 3.44 -4.92 -17.54
CA PRO A 180 3.99 -3.98 -16.59
C PRO A 180 2.88 -2.99 -16.21
N GLY A 181 2.55 -2.96 -14.93
CA GLY A 181 1.66 -1.95 -14.37
C GLY A 181 2.32 -0.58 -14.33
N THR A 182 1.68 0.37 -13.68
CA THR A 182 2.21 1.71 -13.53
C THR A 182 3.51 1.67 -12.71
N LEU A 183 4.55 2.30 -13.26
CA LEU A 183 5.82 2.53 -12.56
C LEU A 183 5.80 3.95 -11.98
N PHE A 184 5.93 4.06 -10.67
CA PHE A 184 6.24 5.32 -9.99
C PHE A 184 7.71 5.30 -9.59
N SER A 185 8.50 6.21 -10.12
CA SER A 185 9.95 6.20 -9.92
C SER A 185 10.50 7.60 -9.73
N THR A 186 11.47 7.72 -8.83
CA THR A 186 12.27 8.93 -8.65
C THR A 186 13.55 8.92 -9.49
N GLN A 187 13.83 7.81 -10.20
CA GLN A 187 14.95 7.70 -11.11
C GLN A 187 14.69 8.44 -12.44
N PRO A 188 15.72 8.97 -13.09
CA PRO A 188 15.63 9.47 -14.45
C PRO A 188 15.09 8.40 -15.41
N GLU A 189 14.28 8.80 -16.40
CA GLU A 189 13.66 7.88 -17.38
C GLU A 189 14.64 6.91 -18.04
N ALA A 190 15.85 7.38 -18.35
CA ALA A 190 16.90 6.54 -18.95
C ALA A 190 17.28 5.33 -18.08
N HIS A 191 17.16 5.42 -16.75
CA HIS A 191 17.48 4.33 -15.82
C HIS A 191 16.27 3.44 -15.52
N GLN A 192 15.05 3.93 -15.72
CA GLN A 192 13.83 3.18 -15.45
C GLN A 192 13.71 1.96 -16.35
N ALA A 193 14.05 2.08 -17.63
CA ALA A 193 14.02 0.96 -18.58
C ALA A 193 14.99 -0.16 -18.19
N ALA A 194 16.20 0.19 -17.74
CA ALA A 194 17.18 -0.78 -17.26
C ALA A 194 16.73 -1.47 -15.96
N ALA A 195 16.15 -0.73 -15.01
CA ALA A 195 15.58 -1.30 -13.79
C ALA A 195 14.43 -2.27 -14.07
N LEU A 196 13.56 -1.94 -15.03
CA LEU A 196 12.46 -2.82 -15.46
C LEU A 196 12.96 -4.11 -16.11
N SER A 197 14.02 -4.06 -16.93
CA SER A 197 14.59 -5.27 -17.54
C SER A 197 15.19 -6.19 -16.48
N LEU A 198 15.95 -5.64 -15.53
CA LEU A 198 16.52 -6.41 -14.42
C LEU A 198 15.45 -7.07 -13.53
N LEU A 199 14.35 -6.36 -13.25
CA LEU A 199 13.24 -6.91 -12.47
C LEU A 199 12.54 -8.05 -13.20
N ARG A 200 12.38 -7.98 -14.52
CA ARG A 200 11.81 -9.07 -15.34
C ARG A 200 12.70 -10.31 -15.37
N GLU A 201 14.01 -10.12 -15.44
CA GLU A 201 15.00 -11.23 -15.40
C GLU A 201 15.03 -11.90 -14.03
N ALA A 202 14.88 -11.13 -12.94
CA ALA A 202 14.93 -11.64 -11.57
C ALA A 202 13.64 -12.36 -11.15
N HIS A 203 12.49 -12.04 -11.76
CA HIS A 203 11.17 -12.58 -11.41
C HIS A 203 10.39 -12.93 -12.67
N PRO A 204 10.70 -14.05 -13.35
CA PRO A 204 10.02 -14.45 -14.58
C PRO A 204 8.55 -14.81 -14.38
N ASP A 205 8.12 -15.12 -13.14
CA ASP A 205 6.74 -15.52 -12.81
C ASP A 205 6.31 -14.82 -11.50
N PRO A 206 5.80 -13.59 -11.56
CA PRO A 206 5.37 -12.88 -10.36
C PRO A 206 4.01 -13.41 -9.89
N GLU A 207 4.01 -14.43 -9.04
CA GLU A 207 2.86 -14.60 -8.16
C GLU A 207 2.68 -13.32 -7.33
N PRO A 208 1.44 -12.82 -7.15
CA PRO A 208 1.20 -11.65 -6.33
C PRO A 208 1.66 -11.94 -4.90
N GLN A 209 2.84 -11.48 -4.56
CA GLN A 209 3.37 -11.59 -3.20
C GLN A 209 2.66 -10.56 -2.34
N ILE A 210 1.75 -11.04 -1.50
CA ILE A 210 1.23 -10.27 -0.38
C ILE A 210 2.37 -10.16 0.62
N GLN A 211 3.11 -9.07 0.60
CA GLN A 211 4.13 -8.82 1.62
C GLN A 211 3.44 -8.48 2.93
N GLN A 212 3.61 -9.36 3.91
CA GLN A 212 3.13 -9.20 5.27
C GLN A 212 4.26 -8.54 6.07
N PHE A 213 4.01 -7.33 6.57
CA PHE A 213 4.91 -6.69 7.51
C PHE A 213 4.44 -7.02 8.93
N TYR A 214 5.30 -7.66 9.71
CA TYR A 214 5.10 -7.86 11.15
C TYR A 214 5.61 -6.59 11.86
N GLY A 215 4.74 -5.89 12.56
CA GLY A 215 5.08 -4.82 13.49
C GLY A 215 5.49 -5.38 14.85
#